data_4a7608a1e7a895df9098d23231dc047d
#
_entry.id   4a7608a1e7a895df9098d23231dc047d
#
_cell.length_a   1.000
_cell.length_b   1.000
_cell.length_c   1.000
_cell.angle_alpha   90.00
_cell.angle_beta   90.00
_cell.angle_gamma   90.00
#
_symmetry.space_group_name_H-M   'P 1'
#
loop_
_entity.id
_entity.type
_entity.pdbx_description
1 polymer ?
#
loop_
_entity_poly.entity_id
_entity_poly.type
_entity_poly.pdbx_seq_one_letter_code
_entity_poly.pdbx_strand_id
1 'polypeptide(L)'
;FIEKCGQLVKKNGYQAMITQHAWMFLSSFEKLRTKLLQTDIINMVHLGARAFEEIGGEVVQTTSFVVRTSHVTDYKGKYCRLIEPNTQQGKENMFLASENRYIAIQTNFSKIPGSLVAYWLRSKVYEMFAKLQQINQSFDFKVGIQTGDNNQFYRLWHEVGFSNIGWKTCVFEKNKVNIFKWIP
;
A
#
# COMPACT_ATOMS: atom_id res chain seq x y z
N PHE A 1 -0.54 -18.29 1.67
CA PHE A 1 -1.48 -18.97 0.74
C PHE A 1 -1.14 -18.69 -0.72
N ILE A 2 -1.02 -17.44 -1.19
CA ILE A 2 -0.76 -17.09 -2.61
C ILE A 2 0.44 -17.88 -3.16
N GLU A 3 1.57 -17.84 -2.46
CA GLU A 3 2.79 -18.54 -2.88
C GLU A 3 2.60 -20.07 -2.90
N LYS A 4 1.96 -20.62 -1.86
CA LYS A 4 1.74 -22.07 -1.77
C LYS A 4 0.80 -22.58 -2.86
N CYS A 5 -0.28 -21.86 -3.13
CA CYS A 5 -1.19 -22.22 -4.23
C CYS A 5 -0.47 -22.17 -5.58
N GLY A 6 0.38 -21.15 -5.81
CA GLY A 6 1.19 -21.06 -7.03
C GLY A 6 2.12 -22.25 -7.24
N GLN A 7 2.68 -22.84 -6.16
CA GLN A 7 3.50 -24.04 -6.23
C GLN A 7 2.73 -25.32 -6.60
N LEU A 8 1.41 -25.36 -6.32
CA LEU A 8 0.55 -26.49 -6.62
C LEU A 8 -0.02 -26.48 -8.04
N VAL A 9 0.06 -25.34 -8.71
CA VAL A 9 -0.44 -25.16 -10.08
C VAL A 9 0.54 -25.76 -11.09
N LYS A 10 0.03 -26.47 -12.08
CA LYS A 10 0.83 -27.00 -13.19
C LYS A 10 1.46 -25.86 -13.99
N LYS A 11 2.56 -26.17 -14.68
CA LYS A 11 3.18 -25.24 -15.65
C LYS A 11 2.14 -24.73 -16.64
N ASN A 12 2.10 -23.44 -16.90
CA ASN A 12 1.11 -22.73 -17.70
C ASN A 12 -0.35 -22.82 -17.16
N GLY A 13 -0.54 -23.31 -15.95
CA GLY A 13 -1.83 -23.33 -15.29
C GLY A 13 -2.22 -21.98 -14.69
N TYR A 14 -3.41 -21.89 -14.15
CA TYR A 14 -3.98 -20.67 -13.59
C TYR A 14 -4.28 -20.84 -12.11
N GLN A 15 -4.07 -19.78 -11.37
CA GLN A 15 -4.46 -19.63 -9.96
C GLN A 15 -5.43 -18.45 -9.87
N ALA A 16 -6.61 -18.68 -9.32
CA ALA A 16 -7.59 -17.65 -9.05
C ALA A 16 -7.85 -17.57 -7.55
N MET A 17 -7.82 -16.36 -6.99
CA MET A 17 -8.00 -16.14 -5.55
C MET A 17 -8.71 -14.83 -5.27
N ILE A 18 -9.40 -14.80 -4.13
CA ILE A 18 -9.82 -13.56 -3.45
C ILE A 18 -9.00 -13.49 -2.15
N THR A 19 -8.32 -12.36 -1.95
CA THR A 19 -7.47 -12.15 -0.77
C THR A 19 -7.59 -10.73 -0.26
N GLN A 20 -7.06 -10.47 0.93
CA GLN A 20 -6.83 -9.11 1.38
C GLN A 20 -5.83 -8.41 0.43
N HIS A 21 -6.05 -7.13 0.11
CA HIS A 21 -5.27 -6.40 -0.88
C HIS A 21 -3.88 -5.94 -0.39
N ALA A 22 -3.60 -6.05 0.90
CA ALA A 22 -2.38 -5.51 1.53
C ALA A 22 -1.08 -5.97 0.85
N TRP A 23 -1.06 -7.17 0.26
CA TRP A 23 0.11 -7.67 -0.47
C TRP A 23 0.47 -6.82 -1.70
N MET A 24 -0.46 -6.05 -2.25
CA MET A 24 -0.20 -5.17 -3.38
C MET A 24 0.73 -4.00 -3.00
N PHE A 25 0.75 -3.57 -1.73
CA PHE A 25 1.32 -2.28 -1.32
C PHE A 25 2.31 -2.36 -0.15
N LEU A 26 2.07 -3.20 0.87
CA LEU A 26 2.91 -3.19 2.07
C LEU A 26 4.32 -3.72 1.78
N SER A 27 5.31 -3.11 2.43
CA SER A 27 6.72 -3.48 2.28
C SER A 27 7.01 -4.91 2.72
N SER A 28 6.30 -5.42 3.74
CA SER A 28 6.41 -6.81 4.21
C SER A 28 6.11 -7.86 3.13
N PHE A 29 5.37 -7.49 2.08
CA PHE A 29 5.04 -8.38 0.96
C PHE A 29 5.89 -8.14 -0.31
N GLU A 30 6.96 -7.36 -0.23
CA GLU A 30 7.81 -7.08 -1.39
C GLU A 30 8.37 -8.37 -2.03
N LYS A 31 8.84 -9.30 -1.22
CA LYS A 31 9.34 -10.61 -1.71
C LYS A 31 8.26 -11.42 -2.43
N LEU A 32 7.01 -11.36 -1.95
CA LEU A 32 5.88 -12.00 -2.61
C LEU A 32 5.60 -11.35 -3.97
N ARG A 33 5.58 -10.02 -4.03
CA ARG A 33 5.39 -9.28 -5.29
C ARG A 33 6.48 -9.61 -6.31
N THR A 34 7.74 -9.64 -5.89
CA THR A 34 8.86 -10.01 -6.77
C THR A 34 8.66 -11.40 -7.39
N LYS A 35 8.16 -12.37 -6.61
CA LYS A 35 7.81 -13.71 -7.13
C LYS A 35 6.62 -13.67 -8.08
N LEU A 36 5.57 -12.92 -7.75
CA LEU A 36 4.39 -12.80 -8.60
C LEU A 36 4.70 -12.10 -9.94
N LEU A 37 5.65 -11.18 -9.97
CA LEU A 37 6.10 -10.53 -11.20
C LEU A 37 6.86 -11.47 -12.15
N GLN A 38 7.22 -12.66 -11.71
CA GLN A 38 7.75 -13.74 -12.57
C GLN A 38 6.65 -14.59 -13.22
N THR A 39 5.39 -14.25 -12.99
CA THR A 39 4.20 -14.86 -13.54
C THR A 39 3.36 -13.78 -14.21
N ASP A 40 2.28 -14.15 -14.91
CA ASP A 40 1.41 -13.15 -15.53
C ASP A 40 0.13 -12.95 -14.72
N ILE A 41 -0.11 -11.74 -14.26
CA ILE A 41 -1.41 -11.35 -13.73
C ILE A 41 -2.35 -11.12 -14.91
N ILE A 42 -3.23 -12.08 -15.17
CA ILE A 42 -4.13 -12.07 -16.32
C ILE A 42 -5.19 -11.00 -16.15
N ASN A 43 -5.86 -11.03 -15.00
CA ASN A 43 -6.81 -10.01 -14.59
C ASN A 43 -6.82 -9.84 -13.08
N MET A 44 -7.27 -8.68 -12.65
CA MET A 44 -7.43 -8.34 -11.25
C MET A 44 -8.60 -7.39 -11.06
N VAL A 45 -9.41 -7.63 -10.05
CA VAL A 45 -10.47 -6.73 -9.60
C VAL A 45 -10.14 -6.26 -8.19
N HIS A 46 -9.83 -4.98 -8.05
CA HIS A 46 -9.54 -4.35 -6.77
C HIS A 46 -10.86 -3.87 -6.15
N LEU A 47 -11.40 -4.67 -5.27
CA LEU A 47 -12.70 -4.45 -4.64
C LEU A 47 -12.64 -3.42 -3.50
N GLY A 48 -11.53 -3.34 -2.80
CA GLY A 48 -11.39 -2.46 -1.63
C GLY A 48 -12.24 -2.90 -0.45
N ALA A 49 -12.68 -1.93 0.34
CA ALA A 49 -13.56 -2.13 1.48
C ALA A 49 -14.98 -2.51 1.05
N ARG A 50 -15.75 -3.15 1.94
CA ARG A 50 -17.18 -3.49 1.73
C ARG A 50 -17.45 -4.30 0.46
N ALA A 51 -16.54 -5.20 0.12
CA ALA A 51 -16.78 -6.18 -0.95
C ALA A 51 -17.78 -7.27 -0.52
N PHE A 52 -17.93 -7.48 0.79
CA PHE A 52 -18.85 -8.40 1.43
C PHE A 52 -19.68 -7.63 2.44
N GLU A 53 -21.00 -7.72 2.36
CA GLU A 53 -21.93 -6.95 3.20
C GLU A 53 -21.85 -7.35 4.69
N GLU A 54 -21.63 -8.63 4.96
CA GLU A 54 -21.61 -9.20 6.31
C GLU A 54 -20.31 -8.88 7.08
N ILE A 55 -19.26 -8.48 6.39
CA ILE A 55 -17.98 -8.17 7.02
C ILE A 55 -17.88 -6.66 7.23
N GLY A 56 -17.72 -6.23 8.46
CA GLY A 56 -17.52 -4.82 8.83
C GLY A 56 -16.42 -4.18 7.97
N GLY A 57 -16.83 -3.37 6.99
CA GLY A 57 -16.10 -3.12 5.75
C GLY A 57 -14.91 -2.19 5.83
N GLU A 58 -14.57 -1.63 7.01
CA GLU A 58 -13.43 -0.72 7.12
C GLU A 58 -12.10 -1.47 7.34
N VAL A 59 -12.16 -2.67 7.89
CA VAL A 59 -10.98 -3.44 8.30
C VAL A 59 -10.44 -4.35 7.19
N VAL A 60 -11.32 -4.92 6.35
CA VAL A 60 -10.92 -5.89 5.33
C VAL A 60 -11.13 -5.32 3.93
N GLN A 61 -10.04 -4.95 3.29
CA GLN A 61 -10.03 -4.52 1.90
C GLN A 61 -9.53 -5.67 1.02
N THR A 62 -10.29 -6.00 -0.02
CA THR A 62 -10.08 -7.21 -0.81
C THR A 62 -9.70 -6.94 -2.26
N THR A 63 -9.05 -7.92 -2.85
CA THR A 63 -8.78 -8.00 -4.29
C THR A 63 -9.00 -9.43 -4.79
N SER A 64 -9.58 -9.56 -5.96
CA SER A 64 -9.69 -10.82 -6.70
C SER A 64 -8.73 -10.78 -7.88
N PHE A 65 -8.02 -11.87 -8.14
CA PHE A 65 -7.07 -11.92 -9.23
C PHE A 65 -6.92 -13.32 -9.82
N VAL A 66 -6.51 -13.36 -11.07
CA VAL A 66 -6.11 -14.57 -11.78
C VAL A 66 -4.67 -14.41 -12.25
N VAL A 67 -3.83 -15.36 -11.88
CA VAL A 67 -2.41 -15.43 -12.25
C VAL A 67 -2.16 -16.68 -13.07
N ARG A 68 -1.40 -16.57 -14.14
CA ARG A 68 -0.89 -17.70 -14.92
C ARG A 68 0.55 -17.99 -14.50
N THR A 69 0.90 -19.26 -14.26
CA THR A 69 2.22 -19.69 -13.80
C THR A 69 3.32 -19.68 -14.88
N SER A 70 3.11 -18.98 -15.98
CA SER A 70 4.08 -18.68 -17.01
C SER A 70 4.29 -17.17 -17.11
N HIS A 71 5.37 -16.74 -17.72
CA HIS A 71 5.64 -15.33 -17.96
C HIS A 71 5.81 -15.06 -19.45
N VAL A 72 5.09 -14.08 -19.94
CA VAL A 72 5.20 -13.56 -21.32
C VAL A 72 5.72 -12.13 -21.22
N THR A 73 6.79 -11.85 -21.93
CA THR A 73 7.39 -10.50 -21.98
C THR A 73 6.33 -9.49 -22.40
N ASP A 74 6.27 -8.38 -21.65
CA ASP A 74 5.33 -7.26 -21.90
C ASP A 74 3.86 -7.65 -21.90
N TYR A 75 3.50 -8.70 -21.16
CA TYR A 75 2.11 -9.09 -21.00
C TYR A 75 1.29 -7.94 -20.42
N LYS A 76 0.15 -7.65 -21.07
CA LYS A 76 -0.78 -6.59 -20.68
C LYS A 76 -1.91 -7.18 -19.85
N GLY A 77 -1.78 -7.14 -18.54
CA GLY A 77 -2.84 -7.52 -17.61
C GLY A 77 -4.02 -6.56 -17.65
N LYS A 78 -5.22 -7.09 -17.36
CA LYS A 78 -6.47 -6.31 -17.28
C LYS A 78 -6.83 -6.09 -15.81
N TYR A 79 -7.09 -4.85 -15.44
CA TYR A 79 -7.39 -4.45 -14.07
C TYR A 79 -8.69 -3.68 -14.00
N CYS A 80 -9.46 -3.90 -12.94
CA CYS A 80 -10.67 -3.14 -12.65
C CYS A 80 -10.59 -2.60 -11.22
N ARG A 81 -10.86 -1.31 -11.04
CA ARG A 81 -10.78 -0.65 -9.74
C ARG A 81 -12.17 -0.26 -9.26
N LEU A 82 -12.64 -0.93 -8.21
CA LEU A 82 -13.98 -0.76 -7.64
C LEU A 82 -13.92 -0.33 -6.17
N ILE A 83 -12.99 0.53 -5.82
CA ILE A 83 -12.79 0.96 -4.43
C ILE A 83 -13.70 2.12 -4.02
N GLU A 84 -14.14 2.93 -4.97
CA GLU A 84 -14.94 4.12 -4.72
C GLU A 84 -16.36 3.81 -4.19
N PRO A 85 -17.11 2.84 -4.73
CA PRO A 85 -18.43 2.51 -4.20
C PRO A 85 -18.36 1.86 -2.81
N ASN A 86 -19.20 2.34 -1.90
CA ASN A 86 -19.28 1.84 -0.52
C ASN A 86 -20.32 0.73 -0.32
N THR A 87 -20.90 0.20 -1.39
CA THR A 87 -21.89 -0.88 -1.36
C THR A 87 -21.57 -1.93 -2.40
N GLN A 88 -21.95 -3.18 -2.13
CA GLN A 88 -21.79 -4.27 -3.07
C GLN A 88 -22.50 -3.99 -4.40
N GLN A 89 -23.75 -3.53 -4.35
CA GLN A 89 -24.51 -3.16 -5.53
C GLN A 89 -23.87 -2.05 -6.36
N GLY A 90 -23.28 -1.04 -5.70
CA GLY A 90 -22.54 0.02 -6.38
C GLY A 90 -21.32 -0.51 -7.12
N LYS A 91 -20.58 -1.45 -6.52
CA LYS A 91 -19.43 -2.11 -7.17
C LYS A 91 -19.87 -2.96 -8.37
N GLU A 92 -20.96 -3.70 -8.24
CA GLU A 92 -21.53 -4.48 -9.33
C GLU A 92 -21.95 -3.58 -10.50
N ASN A 93 -22.70 -2.52 -10.24
CA ASN A 93 -23.12 -1.56 -11.25
C ASN A 93 -21.91 -0.95 -11.98
N MET A 94 -20.90 -0.51 -11.26
CA MET A 94 -19.66 0.03 -11.84
C MET A 94 -18.91 -1.02 -12.67
N PHE A 95 -18.89 -2.27 -12.22
CA PHE A 95 -18.27 -3.38 -12.95
C PHE A 95 -19.00 -3.65 -14.27
N LEU A 96 -20.34 -3.71 -14.24
CA LEU A 96 -21.17 -3.94 -15.42
C LEU A 96 -21.13 -2.76 -16.40
N ALA A 97 -21.06 -1.54 -15.91
CA ALA A 97 -20.87 -0.35 -16.73
C ALA A 97 -19.48 -0.28 -17.41
N SER A 98 -18.59 -1.24 -17.10
CA SER A 98 -17.21 -1.28 -17.62
C SER A 98 -16.36 -0.07 -17.26
N GLU A 99 -16.68 0.62 -16.17
CA GLU A 99 -15.95 1.76 -15.66
C GLU A 99 -14.65 1.33 -14.94
N ASN A 100 -13.72 2.27 -14.76
CA ASN A 100 -12.47 2.08 -14.02
C ASN A 100 -11.66 0.84 -14.46
N ARG A 101 -11.61 0.61 -15.79
CA ARG A 101 -10.80 -0.43 -16.42
C ARG A 101 -9.42 0.11 -16.78
N TYR A 102 -8.39 -0.68 -16.47
CA TYR A 102 -7.00 -0.36 -16.74
C TYR A 102 -6.35 -1.52 -17.47
N ILE A 103 -5.39 -1.21 -18.32
CA ILE A 103 -4.48 -2.18 -18.92
C ILE A 103 -3.08 -1.75 -18.55
N ALA A 104 -2.32 -2.61 -17.91
CA ALA A 104 -0.97 -2.30 -17.48
C ALA A 104 0.00 -3.43 -17.86
N ILE A 105 1.21 -3.02 -18.25
CA ILE A 105 2.32 -3.93 -18.47
C ILE A 105 2.96 -4.20 -17.11
N GLN A 106 3.01 -5.47 -16.72
CA GLN A 106 3.42 -5.91 -15.40
C GLN A 106 4.86 -5.54 -15.06
N THR A 107 5.76 -5.54 -16.05
CA THR A 107 7.17 -5.13 -15.88
C THR A 107 7.32 -3.68 -15.41
N ASN A 108 6.31 -2.83 -15.62
CA ASN A 108 6.34 -1.46 -15.11
C ASN A 108 6.28 -1.39 -13.58
N PHE A 109 5.68 -2.38 -12.92
CA PHE A 109 5.58 -2.40 -11.46
C PHE A 109 6.96 -2.50 -10.80
N SER A 110 7.90 -3.20 -11.42
CA SER A 110 9.28 -3.30 -10.91
C SER A 110 10.07 -1.99 -10.97
N LYS A 111 9.60 -0.98 -11.73
CA LYS A 111 10.18 0.37 -11.75
C LYS A 111 9.86 1.17 -10.50
N ILE A 112 8.83 0.77 -9.76
CA ILE A 112 8.43 1.42 -8.51
C ILE A 112 9.18 0.77 -7.35
N PRO A 113 9.74 1.51 -6.39
CA PRO A 113 10.34 0.97 -5.19
C PRO A 113 9.39 0.00 -4.47
N GLY A 114 9.87 -1.20 -4.14
CA GLY A 114 9.06 -2.25 -3.55
C GLY A 114 8.11 -2.96 -4.52
N SER A 115 8.22 -2.71 -5.82
CA SER A 115 7.44 -3.38 -6.89
C SER A 115 5.93 -3.33 -6.68
N LEU A 116 5.41 -2.16 -6.30
CA LEU A 116 3.98 -1.98 -5.98
C LEU A 116 3.10 -2.24 -7.20
N VAL A 117 1.98 -2.95 -6.98
CA VAL A 117 0.99 -3.25 -8.04
C VAL A 117 0.10 -2.03 -8.27
N ALA A 118 0.67 -0.97 -8.83
CA ALA A 118 0.03 0.33 -9.03
C ALA A 118 -0.50 0.49 -10.47
N TYR A 119 -1.31 -0.45 -10.93
CA TYR A 119 -1.81 -0.59 -12.32
C TYR A 119 -2.55 0.64 -12.87
N TRP A 120 -3.02 1.55 -11.99
CA TRP A 120 -3.74 2.77 -12.39
C TRP A 120 -2.82 3.93 -12.78
N LEU A 121 -1.50 3.78 -12.63
CA LEU A 121 -0.55 4.83 -12.99
C LEU A 121 -0.38 4.93 -14.50
N ARG A 122 -0.19 6.16 -14.98
CA ARG A 122 0.15 6.42 -16.38
C ARG A 122 1.62 6.04 -16.65
N SER A 123 1.91 5.64 -17.88
CA SER A 123 3.28 5.23 -18.30
C SER A 123 4.36 6.25 -17.93
N LYS A 124 4.06 7.55 -18.05
CA LYS A 124 4.98 8.63 -17.69
C LYS A 124 5.41 8.59 -16.22
N VAL A 125 4.52 8.18 -15.32
CA VAL A 125 4.83 8.08 -13.88
C VAL A 125 5.82 6.96 -13.62
N TYR A 126 5.66 5.80 -14.26
CA TYR A 126 6.65 4.71 -14.15
C TYR A 126 8.03 5.14 -14.68
N GLU A 127 8.07 5.91 -15.76
CA GLU A 127 9.32 6.46 -16.28
C GLU A 127 9.99 7.44 -15.32
N MET A 128 9.19 8.24 -14.61
CA MET A 128 9.71 9.14 -13.58
C MET A 128 10.38 8.34 -12.45
N PHE A 129 9.76 7.27 -11.96
CA PHE A 129 10.40 6.40 -10.96
C PHE A 129 11.70 5.77 -11.45
N ALA A 130 11.79 5.43 -12.74
CA ALA A 130 12.97 4.83 -13.32
C ALA A 130 14.12 5.84 -13.56
N LYS A 131 13.82 7.11 -13.83
CA LYS A 131 14.79 8.13 -14.25
C LYS A 131 15.18 9.09 -13.13
N LEU A 132 14.25 9.40 -12.22
CA LEU A 132 14.49 10.39 -11.17
C LEU A 132 15.19 9.76 -9.97
N GLN A 133 16.12 10.52 -9.42
CA GLN A 133 16.77 10.17 -8.18
C GLN A 133 15.77 10.18 -7.02
N GLN A 134 15.84 9.17 -6.18
CA GLN A 134 14.99 9.12 -4.98
C GLN A 134 15.46 10.18 -3.98
N ILE A 135 14.51 10.89 -3.40
CA ILE A 135 14.79 11.99 -2.48
C ILE A 135 15.57 11.53 -1.23
N ASN A 136 15.40 10.26 -0.81
CA ASN A 136 16.15 9.67 0.30
C ASN A 136 17.66 9.47 0.02
N GLN A 137 18.09 9.58 -1.24
CA GLN A 137 19.52 9.58 -1.58
C GLN A 137 20.19 10.94 -1.31
N SER A 138 19.41 12.01 -1.29
CA SER A 138 19.90 13.37 -1.07
C SER A 138 19.56 13.91 0.32
N PHE A 139 18.55 13.37 0.98
CA PHE A 139 18.05 13.85 2.27
C PHE A 139 17.82 12.68 3.23
N ASP A 140 18.25 12.87 4.48
CA ASP A 140 17.97 11.95 5.58
C ASP A 140 16.63 12.32 6.24
N PHE A 141 15.60 11.50 6.01
CA PHE A 141 14.28 11.70 6.60
C PHE A 141 14.23 11.09 7.98
N LYS A 142 14.00 11.93 8.96
CA LYS A 142 13.78 11.49 10.35
C LYS A 142 12.35 11.77 10.76
N VAL A 143 11.74 10.81 11.40
CA VAL A 143 10.48 11.04 12.10
C VAL A 143 10.77 12.03 13.22
N GLY A 144 9.95 13.06 13.36
CA GLY A 144 10.04 13.99 14.47
C GLY A 144 9.84 13.30 15.81
N ILE A 145 9.55 14.05 16.83
CA ILE A 145 9.38 13.51 18.19
C ILE A 145 8.17 12.55 18.21
N GLN A 146 8.45 11.27 18.49
CA GLN A 146 7.44 10.24 18.66
C GLN A 146 7.66 9.56 20.01
N THR A 147 6.71 9.66 20.92
CA THR A 147 6.87 9.23 22.31
C THR A 147 6.29 7.84 22.58
N GLY A 148 5.39 7.30 21.82
CA GLY A 148 4.65 6.09 22.17
C GLY A 148 3.61 6.30 23.30
N ASP A 149 3.95 7.07 24.34
CA ASP A 149 3.01 7.49 25.40
C ASP A 149 3.18 8.99 25.68
N ASN A 150 2.27 9.79 25.13
CA ASN A 150 2.30 11.24 25.30
C ASN A 150 2.05 11.67 26.74
N ASN A 151 1.22 10.95 27.50
CA ASN A 151 0.88 11.29 28.86
C ASN A 151 2.07 11.10 29.80
N GLN A 152 2.92 10.13 29.50
CA GLN A 152 4.14 9.88 30.26
C GLN A 152 5.28 10.84 29.90
N PHE A 153 5.42 11.16 28.60
CA PHE A 153 6.63 11.85 28.11
C PHE A 153 6.42 13.30 27.73
N TYR A 154 5.19 13.81 27.71
CA TYR A 154 4.91 15.23 27.55
C TYR A 154 4.39 15.83 28.83
N ARG A 155 4.89 17.03 29.17
CA ARG A 155 4.43 17.83 30.29
C ARG A 155 4.25 19.27 29.83
N LEU A 156 3.30 19.96 30.38
CA LEU A 156 3.12 21.39 30.18
C LEU A 156 4.21 22.14 30.98
N TRP A 157 4.53 23.34 30.53
CA TRP A 157 5.60 24.13 31.14
C TRP A 157 5.41 24.39 32.65
N HIS A 158 4.16 24.45 33.11
CA HIS A 158 3.82 24.67 34.52
C HIS A 158 3.84 23.38 35.35
N GLU A 159 3.90 22.21 34.73
CA GLU A 159 4.00 20.90 35.40
C GLU A 159 5.45 20.54 35.73
N VAL A 160 6.41 21.21 35.08
CA VAL A 160 7.85 20.97 35.28
C VAL A 160 8.53 22.25 35.77
N GLY A 161 9.29 22.17 36.87
CA GLY A 161 10.07 23.33 37.35
C GLY A 161 11.20 23.65 36.37
N PHE A 162 11.51 24.96 36.23
CA PHE A 162 12.58 25.44 35.32
C PHE A 162 13.99 24.92 35.68
N SER A 163 14.19 24.41 36.89
CA SER A 163 15.44 23.83 37.36
C SER A 163 15.59 22.33 37.08
N ASN A 164 14.60 21.67 36.47
CA ASN A 164 14.67 20.26 36.18
C ASN A 164 15.61 19.98 34.97
N ILE A 165 16.84 19.58 35.32
CA ILE A 165 17.85 19.12 34.36
C ILE A 165 17.30 17.84 33.71
N GLY A 166 17.01 17.86 32.44
CA GLY A 166 16.49 16.68 31.69
C GLY A 166 15.24 16.94 30.86
N TRP A 167 14.60 18.09 31.07
CA TRP A 167 13.46 18.48 30.20
C TRP A 167 13.91 19.46 29.12
N LYS A 168 13.54 19.21 27.88
CA LYS A 168 13.80 20.12 26.75
C LYS A 168 12.48 20.60 26.16
N THR A 169 12.45 21.87 25.83
CA THR A 169 11.29 22.49 25.18
C THR A 169 11.10 21.96 23.77
N CYS A 170 9.87 21.54 23.44
CA CYS A 170 9.46 21.24 22.08
C CYS A 170 8.33 22.20 21.71
N VAL A 171 8.43 22.83 20.55
CA VAL A 171 7.37 23.69 20.01
C VAL A 171 6.63 22.92 18.95
N PHE A 172 5.31 22.76 19.12
CA PHE A 172 4.42 22.22 18.09
C PHE A 172 3.71 23.38 17.42
N GLU A 173 3.95 23.56 16.11
CA GLU A 173 3.41 24.71 15.35
C GLU A 173 1.87 24.77 15.33
N LYS A 174 1.15 23.65 15.42
CA LYS A 174 -0.32 23.66 15.28
C LYS A 174 -1.08 24.37 16.39
N ASN A 175 -0.57 24.48 17.62
CA ASN A 175 -1.33 25.06 18.74
C ASN A 175 -0.57 26.04 19.61
N LYS A 176 0.65 26.46 19.24
CA LYS A 176 1.50 27.38 20.06
C LYS A 176 1.64 26.99 21.54
N VAL A 177 1.51 25.71 21.84
CA VAL A 177 1.68 25.18 23.21
C VAL A 177 3.10 24.71 23.36
N ASN A 178 3.85 25.31 24.28
CA ASN A 178 5.17 24.86 24.64
C ASN A 178 5.06 23.58 25.46
N ILE A 179 5.51 22.46 24.91
CA ILE A 179 5.53 21.16 25.57
C ILE A 179 6.98 20.83 25.90
N PHE A 180 7.24 20.39 27.12
CA PHE A 180 8.55 19.95 27.57
C PHE A 180 8.66 18.44 27.44
N LYS A 181 9.77 17.96 26.91
CA LYS A 181 10.07 16.54 26.80
C LYS A 181 11.13 16.15 27.81
N TRP A 182 10.88 15.07 28.54
CA TRP A 182 11.91 14.42 29.34
C TRP A 182 12.89 13.68 28.41
N ILE A 183 14.18 13.88 28.61
CA ILE A 183 15.26 13.15 27.94
C ILE A 183 16.08 12.53 29.04
N PRO A 184 16.15 11.21 29.14
CA PRO A 184 17.03 10.52 30.08
C PRO A 184 18.50 10.78 29.78
#